data_6d0ac55421f75a44fa98cd96dda14706
#
_entry.id   6d0ac55421f75a44fa98cd96dda14706
#
_cell.length_a   1.000
_cell.length_b   1.000
_cell.length_c   1.000
_cell.angle_alpha   90.00
_cell.angle_beta   90.00
_cell.angle_gamma   90.00
#
_symmetry.space_group_name_H-M   'P 1'
#
loop_
_entity.id
_entity.type
_entity.pdbx_description
1 polymer ?
#
loop_
_entity_poly.entity_id
_entity_poly.type
_entity_poly.pdbx_seq_one_letter_code
_entity_poly.pdbx_strand_id
1 'polypeptide(L)'
;MHRAVVVFEVEGGNDKTIHGNRVDTQPILDALRAQGWHAEVVVYRPEWSDKLFDYVSGSFDAYISRVNPGNIPGGEAGYFALLERLADAGLAAFSRPAEMLAYGAKDALVKLNDTPLVPADTAAYYDVDSFRQAFPMSLASGERVLKQNRGSTGEGIWRVQLADESARPEPGQPVAGDAQVTCTEAVDNHTETHTLAEFMTQCEAYLEGDNGMLVDMRFLPRIVEGEIRVLVVGDTPVSVIHKKPAAGGNNFSATLFSGAHYTHDAPEAWPDLLAVFDRFRPVLAERLGGELGGTMPLLWTADFILADGDDGAESVRTESTGAEGTDQNKKARDAYVLGEINCSCVGFSSQLESGIQEKIAAEVISRVEARAAKAVKPVNS
;
A
#
# COMPACT_ATOMS: atom_id res chain seq x y z
N MET A 1 15.44 -26.28 14.04
CA MET A 1 14.19 -25.74 13.46
C MET A 1 13.03 -26.28 14.24
N HIS A 2 12.22 -25.41 14.85
CA HIS A 2 11.08 -25.77 15.70
C HIS A 2 9.83 -26.10 14.87
N ARG A 3 9.79 -25.71 13.59
CA ARG A 3 8.60 -25.68 12.72
C ARG A 3 7.48 -24.87 13.35
N ALA A 4 7.82 -23.67 13.76
CA ALA A 4 6.94 -22.80 14.51
C ALA A 4 6.93 -21.37 13.96
N VAL A 5 5.73 -20.79 13.82
CA VAL A 5 5.49 -19.44 13.32
C VAL A 5 4.63 -18.68 14.32
N VAL A 6 5.04 -17.48 14.67
CA VAL A 6 4.23 -16.55 15.46
C VAL A 6 3.65 -15.45 14.57
N VAL A 7 2.39 -15.08 14.82
CA VAL A 7 1.73 -13.96 14.15
C VAL A 7 1.55 -12.82 15.15
N PHE A 8 2.14 -11.67 14.84
CA PHE A 8 1.95 -10.47 15.65
C PHE A 8 0.71 -9.71 15.28
N GLU A 9 -0.07 -9.32 16.29
CA GLU A 9 -1.18 -8.38 16.23
C GLU A 9 -1.07 -7.30 17.31
N VAL A 10 -1.90 -6.27 17.24
CA VAL A 10 -2.08 -5.24 18.30
C VAL A 10 -3.52 -5.23 18.77
N GLU A 11 -3.76 -4.68 19.96
CA GLU A 11 -5.11 -4.44 20.46
C GLU A 11 -5.79 -3.31 19.65
N GLY A 12 -7.10 -3.38 19.54
CA GLY A 12 -7.90 -2.39 18.81
C GLY A 12 -7.96 -2.63 17.30
N GLY A 13 -8.67 -1.76 16.60
CA GLY A 13 -8.99 -1.87 15.19
C GLY A 13 -10.38 -2.46 14.94
N ASN A 14 -11.00 -2.06 13.83
CA ASN A 14 -12.39 -2.42 13.49
C ASN A 14 -12.51 -3.79 12.81
N ASP A 15 -11.40 -4.47 12.57
CA ASP A 15 -11.30 -5.75 11.85
C ASP A 15 -11.09 -6.95 12.78
N LYS A 16 -11.41 -6.79 14.07
CA LYS A 16 -11.21 -7.81 15.10
C LYS A 16 -12.45 -8.68 15.33
N THR A 17 -12.21 -9.95 15.62
CA THR A 17 -13.22 -10.87 16.12
C THR A 17 -13.51 -10.57 17.61
N ILE A 18 -14.51 -11.27 18.17
CA ILE A 18 -14.81 -11.25 19.62
C ILE A 18 -13.61 -11.75 20.47
N HIS A 19 -12.66 -12.46 19.88
CA HIS A 19 -11.45 -12.93 20.55
C HIS A 19 -10.28 -11.93 20.45
N GLY A 20 -10.50 -10.77 19.86
CA GLY A 20 -9.49 -9.71 19.71
C GLY A 20 -8.52 -9.89 18.57
N ASN A 21 -8.60 -10.96 17.78
CA ASN A 21 -7.76 -11.20 16.61
C ASN A 21 -8.46 -10.73 15.33
N ARG A 22 -7.69 -10.41 14.29
CA ARG A 22 -8.22 -10.16 12.96
C ARG A 22 -8.96 -11.40 12.43
N VAL A 23 -10.03 -11.18 11.68
CA VAL A 23 -10.84 -12.25 11.08
C VAL A 23 -10.00 -13.19 10.21
N ASP A 24 -9.02 -12.63 9.49
CA ASP A 24 -8.17 -13.34 8.54
C ASP A 24 -6.85 -13.89 9.15
N THR A 25 -6.60 -13.70 10.43
CA THR A 25 -5.42 -14.26 11.12
C THR A 25 -5.62 -15.73 11.49
N GLN A 26 -6.75 -16.07 12.08
CA GLN A 26 -7.01 -17.48 12.47
C GLN A 26 -6.91 -18.45 11.29
N PRO A 27 -7.46 -18.15 10.08
CA PRO A 27 -7.27 -18.98 8.91
C PRO A 27 -5.80 -19.24 8.52
N ILE A 28 -4.91 -18.24 8.67
CA ILE A 28 -3.47 -18.43 8.45
C ILE A 28 -2.89 -19.44 9.45
N LEU A 29 -3.23 -19.29 10.74
CA LEU A 29 -2.77 -20.24 11.78
C LEU A 29 -3.23 -21.66 11.50
N ASP A 30 -4.49 -21.82 11.10
CA ASP A 30 -5.08 -23.15 10.83
C ASP A 30 -4.46 -23.77 9.58
N ALA A 31 -4.16 -22.99 8.54
CA ALA A 31 -3.47 -23.46 7.35
C ALA A 31 -2.02 -23.89 7.63
N LEU A 32 -1.28 -23.18 8.50
CA LEU A 32 0.05 -23.57 8.95
C LEU A 32 -0.01 -24.86 9.78
N ARG A 33 -0.96 -24.98 10.69
CA ARG A 33 -1.16 -26.18 11.53
C ARG A 33 -1.55 -27.40 10.71
N ALA A 34 -2.37 -27.22 9.67
CA ALA A 34 -2.75 -28.30 8.75
C ALA A 34 -1.53 -28.87 7.99
N GLN A 35 -0.46 -28.09 7.84
CA GLN A 35 0.81 -28.51 7.25
C GLN A 35 1.83 -29.00 8.29
N GLY A 36 1.39 -29.23 9.54
CA GLY A 36 2.21 -29.79 10.62
C GLY A 36 3.16 -28.78 11.29
N TRP A 37 2.88 -27.48 11.14
CA TRP A 37 3.61 -26.41 11.81
C TRP A 37 2.87 -25.98 13.09
N HIS A 38 3.62 -25.64 14.13
CA HIS A 38 3.07 -24.89 15.25
C HIS A 38 2.84 -23.45 14.83
N ALA A 39 1.68 -22.89 15.15
CA ALA A 39 1.36 -21.50 14.84
C ALA A 39 0.48 -20.89 15.94
N GLU A 40 0.81 -19.69 16.38
CA GLU A 40 0.01 -18.93 17.34
C GLU A 40 0.05 -17.44 17.07
N VAL A 41 -0.90 -16.70 17.64
CA VAL A 41 -0.93 -15.26 17.63
C VAL A 41 -0.43 -14.69 18.96
N VAL A 42 0.35 -13.63 18.91
CA VAL A 42 0.72 -12.82 20.07
C VAL A 42 0.35 -11.36 19.84
N VAL A 43 -0.15 -10.73 20.89
CA VAL A 43 -0.49 -9.31 20.86
C VAL A 43 0.73 -8.52 21.35
N TYR A 44 1.21 -7.61 20.48
CA TYR A 44 2.28 -6.69 20.87
C TYR A 44 1.76 -5.65 21.86
N ARG A 45 2.52 -5.49 22.94
CA ARG A 45 2.40 -4.37 23.89
C ARG A 45 3.79 -3.85 24.20
N PRO A 46 4.01 -2.53 24.18
CA PRO A 46 5.34 -1.94 24.41
C PRO A 46 6.01 -2.43 25.68
N GLU A 47 5.25 -2.54 26.80
CA GLU A 47 5.73 -2.99 28.09
C GLU A 47 6.13 -4.47 28.15
N TRP A 48 5.81 -5.26 27.11
CA TRP A 48 6.17 -6.68 27.02
C TRP A 48 7.27 -6.96 25.99
N SER A 49 7.84 -5.93 25.39
CA SER A 49 8.79 -6.06 24.27
C SER A 49 9.92 -7.07 24.56
N ASP A 50 10.59 -6.97 25.73
CA ASP A 50 11.67 -7.90 26.08
C ASP A 50 11.18 -9.32 26.34
N LYS A 51 10.05 -9.48 27.03
CA LYS A 51 9.43 -10.80 27.25
C LYS A 51 9.00 -11.47 25.94
N LEU A 52 8.46 -10.68 25.01
CA LEU A 52 8.10 -11.16 23.68
C LEU A 52 9.35 -11.55 22.90
N PHE A 53 10.42 -10.78 22.98
CA PHE A 53 11.69 -11.13 22.36
C PHE A 53 12.21 -12.49 22.88
N ASP A 54 12.32 -12.66 24.19
CA ASP A 54 12.83 -13.91 24.81
C ASP A 54 11.96 -15.12 24.43
N TYR A 55 10.66 -14.96 24.50
CA TYR A 55 9.70 -16.01 24.17
C TYR A 55 9.78 -16.42 22.69
N VAL A 56 9.71 -15.44 21.80
CA VAL A 56 9.63 -15.67 20.35
C VAL A 56 10.97 -16.16 19.81
N SER A 57 12.09 -15.56 20.21
CA SER A 57 13.42 -15.98 19.72
C SER A 57 13.81 -17.37 20.18
N GLY A 58 13.29 -17.83 21.34
CA GLY A 58 13.56 -19.16 21.88
C GLY A 58 12.65 -20.26 21.34
N SER A 59 11.53 -19.94 20.72
CA SER A 59 10.47 -20.92 20.44
C SER A 59 10.02 -20.98 18.97
N PHE A 60 10.34 -19.97 18.15
CA PHE A 60 9.84 -19.86 16.78
C PHE A 60 10.96 -19.75 15.76
N ASP A 61 10.68 -20.17 14.53
CA ASP A 61 11.58 -20.04 13.36
C ASP A 61 11.25 -18.80 12.52
N ALA A 62 10.03 -18.28 12.66
CA ALA A 62 9.55 -17.15 11.86
C ALA A 62 8.52 -16.31 12.62
N TYR A 63 8.37 -15.07 12.20
CA TYR A 63 7.23 -14.23 12.56
C TYR A 63 6.52 -13.66 11.35
N ILE A 64 5.20 -13.45 11.47
CA ILE A 64 4.36 -12.72 10.52
C ILE A 64 3.83 -11.47 11.23
N SER A 65 4.06 -10.27 10.68
CA SER A 65 3.47 -9.03 11.19
C SER A 65 2.10 -8.80 10.52
N ARG A 66 1.04 -8.80 11.31
CA ARG A 66 -0.34 -8.44 10.90
C ARG A 66 -0.78 -7.12 11.56
N VAL A 67 0.20 -6.25 11.80
CA VAL A 67 0.03 -4.99 12.51
C VAL A 67 0.05 -3.83 11.51
N ASN A 68 -0.95 -2.95 11.58
CA ASN A 68 -0.86 -1.64 10.98
C ASN A 68 -0.06 -0.73 11.92
N PRO A 69 1.12 -0.24 11.52
CA PRO A 69 1.95 0.59 12.37
C PRO A 69 1.25 1.85 12.90
N GLY A 70 0.33 2.42 12.12
CA GLY A 70 -0.48 3.57 12.55
C GLY A 70 -1.43 3.29 13.72
N ASN A 71 -1.69 2.02 14.04
CA ASN A 71 -2.59 1.63 15.15
C ASN A 71 -1.82 1.32 16.45
N ILE A 72 -0.49 1.52 16.49
CA ILE A 72 0.30 1.21 17.68
C ILE A 72 0.28 2.40 18.64
N PRO A 73 -0.24 2.24 19.88
CA PRO A 73 -0.19 3.30 20.86
C PRO A 73 1.25 3.72 21.17
N GLY A 74 1.55 5.00 21.07
CA GLY A 74 2.89 5.54 21.33
C GLY A 74 3.86 5.45 20.14
N GLY A 75 3.38 5.07 18.95
CA GLY A 75 4.18 5.04 17.72
C GLY A 75 4.79 3.66 17.41
N GLU A 76 5.35 3.55 16.22
CA GLU A 76 5.83 2.28 15.65
C GLU A 76 7.26 1.91 16.02
N ALA A 77 8.06 2.87 16.51
CA ALA A 77 9.51 2.68 16.74
C ALA A 77 9.83 1.50 17.66
N GLY A 78 9.10 1.36 18.79
CA GLY A 78 9.30 0.26 19.73
C GLY A 78 8.95 -1.11 19.14
N TYR A 79 7.88 -1.18 18.34
CA TYR A 79 7.49 -2.39 17.62
C TYR A 79 8.53 -2.78 16.57
N PHE A 80 8.96 -1.83 15.78
CA PHE A 80 9.99 -2.06 14.77
C PHE A 80 11.30 -2.52 15.38
N ALA A 81 11.72 -1.93 16.51
CA ALA A 81 12.90 -2.39 17.23
C ALA A 81 12.79 -3.85 17.69
N LEU A 82 11.62 -4.31 18.16
CA LEU A 82 11.37 -5.72 18.48
C LEU A 82 11.51 -6.61 17.26
N LEU A 83 10.86 -6.26 16.13
CA LEU A 83 10.90 -7.06 14.92
C LEU A 83 12.33 -7.18 14.34
N GLU A 84 13.11 -6.11 14.34
CA GLU A 84 14.53 -6.16 13.92
C GLU A 84 15.36 -7.05 14.83
N ARG A 85 15.24 -6.93 16.16
CA ARG A 85 15.92 -7.80 17.10
C ARG A 85 15.61 -9.29 16.84
N LEU A 86 14.35 -9.63 16.56
CA LEU A 86 13.94 -11.01 16.23
C LEU A 86 14.54 -11.48 14.91
N ALA A 87 14.55 -10.63 13.88
CA ALA A 87 15.15 -10.96 12.59
C ALA A 87 16.68 -11.14 12.71
N ASP A 88 17.34 -10.31 13.52
CA ASP A 88 18.79 -10.41 13.81
C ASP A 88 19.13 -11.62 14.67
N ALA A 89 18.21 -12.05 15.53
CA ALA A 89 18.32 -13.33 16.28
C ALA A 89 18.15 -14.56 15.38
N GLY A 90 17.82 -14.37 14.09
CA GLY A 90 17.79 -15.45 13.11
C GLY A 90 16.42 -15.91 12.66
N LEU A 91 15.33 -15.28 13.10
CA LEU A 91 13.99 -15.62 12.63
C LEU A 91 13.79 -15.20 11.17
N ALA A 92 13.01 -15.96 10.43
CA ALA A 92 12.51 -15.51 9.14
C ALA A 92 11.40 -14.46 9.37
N ALA A 93 11.56 -13.31 8.76
CA ALA A 93 10.71 -12.14 8.99
C ALA A 93 9.68 -11.96 7.86
N PHE A 94 8.41 -11.79 8.21
CA PHE A 94 7.32 -11.52 7.28
C PHE A 94 6.40 -10.41 7.86
N SER A 95 6.69 -9.10 7.71
CA SER A 95 7.85 -8.47 7.05
C SER A 95 8.81 -7.89 8.08
N ARG A 96 10.05 -7.59 7.63
CA ARG A 96 10.95 -6.72 8.39
C ARG A 96 10.44 -5.27 8.38
N PRO A 97 10.80 -4.45 9.39
CA PRO A 97 10.49 -3.02 9.38
C PRO A 97 10.93 -2.29 8.10
N ALA A 98 12.13 -2.55 7.62
CA ALA A 98 12.62 -1.97 6.38
C ALA A 98 11.73 -2.34 5.16
N GLU A 99 11.22 -3.57 5.08
CA GLU A 99 10.27 -4.00 4.05
C GLU A 99 8.91 -3.33 4.23
N MET A 100 8.42 -3.22 5.47
CA MET A 100 7.16 -2.53 5.79
C MET A 100 7.23 -1.04 5.43
N LEU A 101 8.37 -0.39 5.60
CA LEU A 101 8.59 0.99 5.19
C LEU A 101 8.74 1.11 3.67
N ALA A 102 9.52 0.22 3.04
CA ALA A 102 9.79 0.31 1.61
C ALA A 102 8.54 0.09 0.74
N TYR A 103 7.68 -0.85 1.13
CA TYR A 103 6.45 -1.20 0.38
C TYR A 103 5.18 -0.62 0.99
N GLY A 104 5.12 -0.38 2.30
CA GLY A 104 3.91 0.04 2.99
C GLY A 104 3.85 1.53 3.30
N ALA A 105 4.93 2.29 3.13
CA ALA A 105 4.90 3.74 3.23
C ALA A 105 4.50 4.35 1.88
N LYS A 106 3.74 5.45 1.91
CA LYS A 106 3.20 6.04 0.68
C LYS A 106 4.26 6.65 -0.24
N ASP A 107 5.46 6.98 0.29
CA ASP A 107 6.60 7.45 -0.51
C ASP A 107 7.20 6.36 -1.42
N ALA A 108 6.75 5.11 -1.31
CA ALA A 108 7.04 4.08 -2.30
C ALA A 108 6.69 4.56 -3.73
N LEU A 109 5.62 5.35 -3.89
CA LEU A 109 5.23 5.94 -5.17
C LEU A 109 6.29 6.92 -5.70
N VAL A 110 6.92 7.70 -4.82
CA VAL A 110 7.98 8.66 -5.23
C VAL A 110 9.22 7.94 -5.75
N LYS A 111 9.54 6.78 -5.18
CA LYS A 111 10.67 5.93 -5.63
C LYS A 111 10.43 5.30 -7.01
N LEU A 112 9.20 5.41 -7.52
CA LEU A 112 8.74 4.87 -8.80
C LEU A 112 8.36 5.95 -9.81
N ASN A 113 8.50 7.25 -9.50
CA ASN A 113 8.04 8.34 -10.33
C ASN A 113 8.86 8.57 -11.62
N ASP A 114 10.00 7.89 -11.76
CA ASP A 114 10.78 7.79 -13.00
C ASP A 114 10.37 6.60 -13.89
N THR A 115 9.31 5.88 -13.50
CA THR A 115 8.73 4.76 -14.25
C THR A 115 7.36 5.12 -14.81
N PRO A 116 6.87 4.41 -15.83
CA PRO A 116 5.50 4.63 -16.34
C PRO A 116 4.39 4.24 -15.35
N LEU A 117 4.71 3.64 -14.21
CA LEU A 117 3.72 3.23 -13.21
C LEU A 117 3.12 4.39 -12.44
N VAL A 118 3.87 5.46 -12.25
CA VAL A 118 3.50 6.57 -11.37
C VAL A 118 3.72 7.89 -12.12
N PRO A 119 2.84 8.89 -11.99
CA PRO A 119 3.06 10.19 -12.61
C PRO A 119 4.39 10.79 -12.18
N ALA A 120 5.18 11.28 -13.14
CA ALA A 120 6.53 11.81 -12.90
C ALA A 120 6.57 13.02 -11.95
N ASP A 121 5.44 13.72 -11.78
CA ASP A 121 5.28 14.86 -10.87
C ASP A 121 4.82 14.44 -9.45
N THR A 122 4.87 13.15 -9.14
CA THR A 122 4.61 12.65 -7.79
C THR A 122 5.77 13.00 -6.87
N ALA A 123 5.47 13.63 -5.73
CA ALA A 123 6.45 14.10 -4.75
C ALA A 123 6.07 13.69 -3.33
N ALA A 124 7.00 13.81 -2.39
CA ALA A 124 6.72 13.67 -0.97
C ALA A 124 7.33 14.85 -0.20
N TYR A 125 6.64 15.23 0.86
CA TYR A 125 7.06 16.26 1.81
C TYR A 125 7.27 15.61 3.16
N TYR A 126 8.44 15.81 3.76
CA TYR A 126 8.83 15.20 5.04
C TYR A 126 8.92 16.23 6.18
N ASP A 127 8.76 17.51 5.86
CA ASP A 127 8.77 18.62 6.80
C ASP A 127 7.87 19.77 6.32
N VAL A 128 7.54 20.65 7.25
CA VAL A 128 6.63 21.79 7.01
C VAL A 128 7.19 22.77 5.98
N ASP A 129 8.51 23.03 6.02
CA ASP A 129 9.12 24.03 5.13
C ASP A 129 9.10 23.56 3.68
N SER A 130 9.46 22.30 3.41
CA SER A 130 9.39 21.71 2.07
C SER A 130 7.96 21.67 1.54
N PHE A 131 6.99 21.32 2.39
CA PHE A 131 5.56 21.33 2.03
C PHE A 131 5.07 22.72 1.67
N ARG A 132 5.34 23.72 2.52
CA ARG A 132 4.93 25.11 2.30
C ARG A 132 5.54 25.72 1.05
N GLN A 133 6.77 25.34 0.72
CA GLN A 133 7.46 25.84 -0.46
C GLN A 133 6.98 25.20 -1.76
N ALA A 134 6.80 23.85 -1.77
CA ALA A 134 6.63 23.12 -3.02
C ALA A 134 5.16 22.86 -3.38
N PHE A 135 4.26 22.64 -2.41
CA PHE A 135 2.86 22.32 -2.71
C PHE A 135 2.12 23.42 -3.48
N PRO A 136 2.30 24.75 -3.22
CA PRO A 136 1.69 25.79 -4.03
C PRO A 136 2.12 25.76 -5.50
N MET A 137 3.36 25.32 -5.77
CA MET A 137 3.87 25.14 -7.13
C MET A 137 3.24 23.92 -7.80
N SER A 138 3.09 22.84 -7.05
CA SER A 138 2.44 21.61 -7.51
C SER A 138 0.97 21.88 -7.89
N LEU A 139 0.22 22.54 -7.00
CA LEU A 139 -1.19 22.90 -7.22
C LEU A 139 -1.39 23.84 -8.41
N ALA A 140 -0.40 24.70 -8.72
CA ALA A 140 -0.43 25.56 -9.92
C ALA A 140 -0.52 24.75 -11.21
N SER A 141 -0.03 23.51 -11.22
CA SER A 141 -0.04 22.63 -12.40
C SER A 141 -1.37 21.89 -12.62
N GLY A 142 -2.27 21.88 -11.64
CA GLY A 142 -3.56 21.19 -11.73
C GLY A 142 -4.07 20.68 -10.39
N GLU A 143 -5.15 19.91 -10.42
CA GLU A 143 -5.69 19.26 -9.24
C GLU A 143 -4.71 18.25 -8.64
N ARG A 144 -4.61 18.22 -7.30
CA ARG A 144 -3.69 17.35 -6.58
C ARG A 144 -4.43 16.43 -5.61
N VAL A 145 -3.80 15.30 -5.30
CA VAL A 145 -4.21 14.43 -4.19
C VAL A 145 -3.06 14.37 -3.19
N LEU A 146 -3.31 14.92 -2.00
CA LEU A 146 -2.40 14.78 -0.85
C LEU A 146 -2.80 13.55 -0.05
N LYS A 147 -1.82 12.75 0.37
CA LYS A 147 -2.03 11.52 1.12
C LYS A 147 -1.10 11.48 2.34
N GLN A 148 -1.67 11.43 3.55
CA GLN A 148 -0.87 11.16 4.75
C GLN A 148 -0.29 9.74 4.72
N ASN A 149 0.87 9.53 5.35
CA ASN A 149 1.56 8.23 5.32
C ASN A 149 0.80 7.12 6.05
N ARG A 150 0.27 7.40 7.23
CA ARG A 150 -0.28 6.39 8.15
C ARG A 150 -1.81 6.41 8.27
N GLY A 151 -2.51 7.04 7.34
CA GLY A 151 -3.97 6.99 7.28
C GLY A 151 -4.50 5.63 6.82
N SER A 152 -5.70 5.28 7.23
CA SER A 152 -6.45 4.12 6.75
C SER A 152 -7.86 4.54 6.33
N THR A 153 -8.50 3.77 5.45
CA THR A 153 -9.90 4.00 5.04
C THR A 153 -10.20 5.38 4.42
N GLY A 154 -9.19 6.02 3.82
CA GLY A 154 -9.34 7.33 3.16
C GLY A 154 -9.09 8.54 4.06
N GLU A 155 -8.83 8.35 5.35
CA GLU A 155 -8.49 9.42 6.27
C GLU A 155 -7.17 10.10 5.88
N GLY A 156 -7.18 11.46 5.83
CA GLY A 156 -6.03 12.26 5.42
C GLY A 156 -5.62 12.07 3.95
N ILE A 157 -6.58 11.66 3.11
CA ILE A 157 -6.42 11.69 1.66
C ILE A 157 -7.31 12.80 1.12
N TRP A 158 -6.70 13.87 0.63
CA TRP A 158 -7.37 15.08 0.20
C TRP A 158 -7.20 15.32 -1.29
N ARG A 159 -8.31 15.45 -2.03
CA ARG A 159 -8.33 16.05 -3.36
C ARG A 159 -8.39 17.56 -3.21
N VAL A 160 -7.44 18.27 -3.79
CA VAL A 160 -7.29 19.73 -3.68
C VAL A 160 -7.31 20.35 -5.06
N GLN A 161 -8.18 21.35 -5.24
CA GLN A 161 -8.31 22.11 -6.49
C GLN A 161 -8.55 23.58 -6.17
N LEU A 162 -8.23 24.47 -7.11
CA LEU A 162 -8.63 25.87 -7.01
C LEU A 162 -10.16 25.96 -7.02
N ALA A 163 -10.75 26.76 -6.15
CA ALA A 163 -12.19 27.02 -6.15
C ALA A 163 -12.62 27.84 -7.37
N ASP A 164 -11.71 28.65 -7.91
CA ASP A 164 -11.87 29.41 -9.14
C ASP A 164 -10.62 29.26 -10.01
N GLU A 165 -10.75 28.62 -11.15
CA GLU A 165 -9.67 28.42 -12.11
C GLU A 165 -9.06 29.74 -12.64
N SER A 166 -9.79 30.85 -12.58
CA SER A 166 -9.25 32.17 -12.94
C SER A 166 -8.16 32.66 -11.97
N ALA A 167 -8.07 32.05 -10.77
CA ALA A 167 -7.00 32.32 -9.80
C ALA A 167 -5.71 31.53 -10.07
N ARG A 168 -5.68 30.68 -11.12
CA ARG A 168 -4.48 29.92 -11.51
C ARG A 168 -3.37 30.89 -11.93
N PRO A 169 -2.18 30.80 -11.32
CA PRO A 169 -1.08 31.68 -11.64
C PRO A 169 -0.49 31.37 -13.03
N GLU A 170 0.35 32.29 -13.52
CA GLU A 170 1.14 32.06 -14.71
C GLU A 170 2.08 30.85 -14.53
N PRO A 171 2.42 30.14 -15.60
CA PRO A 171 3.32 28.99 -15.53
C PRO A 171 4.62 29.28 -14.76
N GLY A 172 4.97 28.45 -13.81
CA GLY A 172 6.16 28.61 -12.99
C GLY A 172 5.99 29.55 -11.79
N GLN A 173 4.78 30.02 -11.51
CA GLN A 173 4.47 30.79 -10.30
C GLN A 173 3.65 29.93 -9.33
N PRO A 174 3.84 30.07 -8.01
CA PRO A 174 3.04 29.36 -7.01
C PRO A 174 1.62 29.93 -6.93
N VAL A 175 0.67 29.11 -6.54
CA VAL A 175 -0.66 29.57 -6.11
C VAL A 175 -0.49 30.47 -4.89
N ALA A 176 -1.20 31.60 -4.85
CA ALA A 176 -1.15 32.54 -3.73
C ALA A 176 -1.77 31.90 -2.47
N GLY A 177 -1.21 32.19 -1.29
CA GLY A 177 -1.68 31.61 -0.03
C GLY A 177 -3.10 32.02 0.36
N ASP A 178 -3.61 33.14 -0.13
CA ASP A 178 -4.98 33.63 0.05
C ASP A 178 -5.97 33.13 -1.01
N ALA A 179 -5.48 32.39 -2.04
CA ALA A 179 -6.35 31.78 -3.02
C ALA A 179 -7.27 30.73 -2.37
N GLN A 180 -8.55 30.73 -2.78
CA GLN A 180 -9.52 29.76 -2.29
C GLN A 180 -9.31 28.41 -2.97
N VAL A 181 -9.27 27.35 -2.16
CA VAL A 181 -9.18 25.96 -2.59
C VAL A 181 -10.38 25.19 -2.11
N THR A 182 -10.83 24.25 -2.95
CA THR A 182 -11.82 23.23 -2.60
C THR A 182 -11.09 21.96 -2.28
N CYS A 183 -11.31 21.45 -1.05
CA CYS A 183 -10.67 20.26 -0.50
C CYS A 183 -11.72 19.20 -0.24
N THR A 184 -11.60 18.02 -0.83
CA THR A 184 -12.51 16.90 -0.62
C THR A 184 -11.77 15.75 0.01
N GLU A 185 -12.22 15.25 1.19
CA GLU A 185 -11.56 14.12 1.86
C GLU A 185 -12.14 12.79 1.39
N ALA A 186 -11.26 11.80 1.20
CA ALA A 186 -11.64 10.49 0.69
C ALA A 186 -12.43 9.64 1.69
N VAL A 187 -12.40 9.95 2.98
CA VAL A 187 -13.07 9.14 4.02
C VAL A 187 -14.57 9.05 3.78
N ASP A 188 -15.22 10.16 3.44
CA ASP A 188 -16.68 10.26 3.25
C ASP A 188 -17.10 11.17 2.09
N ASN A 189 -16.13 11.68 1.32
CA ASN A 189 -16.29 12.66 0.22
C ASN A 189 -16.87 14.02 0.67
N HIS A 190 -16.76 14.40 1.96
CA HIS A 190 -17.10 15.74 2.35
C HIS A 190 -16.15 16.76 1.71
N THR A 191 -16.68 17.95 1.47
CA THR A 191 -15.97 19.01 0.78
C THR A 191 -15.95 20.27 1.63
N GLU A 192 -14.77 20.86 1.76
CA GLU A 192 -14.51 22.09 2.49
C GLU A 192 -13.90 23.13 1.56
N THR A 193 -14.04 24.42 1.91
CA THR A 193 -13.37 25.51 1.21
C THR A 193 -12.55 26.31 2.20
N HIS A 194 -11.27 26.50 1.89
CA HIS A 194 -10.29 27.21 2.71
C HIS A 194 -9.46 28.13 1.86
N THR A 195 -8.72 29.06 2.45
CA THR A 195 -7.55 29.60 1.78
C THR A 195 -6.48 28.49 1.71
N LEU A 196 -5.61 28.55 0.69
CA LEU A 196 -4.52 27.60 0.56
C LEU A 196 -3.64 27.56 1.83
N ALA A 197 -3.35 28.73 2.41
CA ALA A 197 -2.54 28.83 3.63
C ALA A 197 -3.21 28.14 4.84
N GLU A 198 -4.54 28.30 5.03
CA GLU A 198 -5.29 27.62 6.09
C GLU A 198 -5.29 26.12 5.90
N PHE A 199 -5.58 25.63 4.70
CA PHE A 199 -5.55 24.19 4.37
C PHE A 199 -4.16 23.57 4.62
N MET A 200 -3.10 24.24 4.17
CA MET A 200 -1.73 23.77 4.40
C MET A 200 -1.40 23.70 5.88
N THR A 201 -1.83 24.68 6.67
CA THR A 201 -1.63 24.67 8.14
C THR A 201 -2.35 23.49 8.81
N GLN A 202 -3.55 23.12 8.35
CA GLN A 202 -4.24 21.91 8.84
C GLN A 202 -3.47 20.63 8.49
N CYS A 203 -2.89 20.56 7.30
CA CYS A 203 -2.12 19.39 6.84
C CYS A 203 -0.78 19.21 7.55
N GLU A 204 -0.23 20.23 8.23
CA GLU A 204 1.06 20.12 8.96
C GLU A 204 1.05 19.03 10.02
N ALA A 205 -0.09 18.75 10.63
CA ALA A 205 -0.24 17.67 11.60
C ALA A 205 0.13 16.27 11.01
N TYR A 206 0.00 16.08 9.69
CA TYR A 206 0.38 14.83 9.02
C TYR A 206 1.91 14.66 8.84
N LEU A 207 2.67 15.71 9.09
CA LEU A 207 4.13 15.70 9.03
C LEU A 207 4.78 15.42 10.40
N GLU A 208 3.97 15.33 11.46
CA GLU A 208 4.43 15.05 12.81
C GLU A 208 4.60 13.54 13.07
N GLY A 209 5.42 13.21 14.07
CA GLY A 209 5.62 11.84 14.57
C GLY A 209 6.52 10.95 13.70
N ASP A 210 6.55 9.66 14.07
CA ASP A 210 7.38 8.66 13.39
C ASP A 210 6.90 8.46 11.94
N ASN A 211 7.80 8.71 10.98
CA ASN A 211 7.50 8.60 9.54
C ASN A 211 6.35 9.51 9.06
N GLY A 212 6.14 10.67 9.70
CA GLY A 212 5.23 11.71 9.22
C GLY A 212 5.64 12.17 7.82
N MET A 213 4.70 12.18 6.88
CA MET A 213 4.91 12.67 5.52
C MET A 213 3.58 12.90 4.80
N LEU A 214 3.62 13.73 3.75
CA LEU A 214 2.56 13.89 2.77
C LEU A 214 3.09 13.50 1.39
N VAL A 215 2.37 12.61 0.71
CA VAL A 215 2.60 12.34 -0.71
C VAL A 215 1.65 13.18 -1.54
N ASP A 216 2.17 13.85 -2.54
CA ASP A 216 1.48 14.70 -3.50
C ASP A 216 1.53 14.07 -4.88
N MET A 217 0.39 13.77 -5.45
CA MET A 217 0.27 13.27 -6.82
C MET A 217 -0.87 14.00 -7.55
N ARG A 218 -0.80 14.03 -8.90
CA ARG A 218 -1.90 14.60 -9.69
C ARG A 218 -3.19 13.81 -9.46
N PHE A 219 -4.31 14.50 -9.51
CA PHE A 219 -5.61 13.84 -9.51
C PHE A 219 -5.81 13.05 -10.82
N LEU A 220 -6.28 11.83 -10.71
CA LEU A 220 -6.58 10.95 -11.84
C LEU A 220 -8.10 10.90 -12.02
N PRO A 221 -8.67 11.58 -13.03
CA PRO A 221 -10.13 11.72 -13.16
C PRO A 221 -10.87 10.41 -13.33
N ARG A 222 -10.23 9.38 -13.91
CA ARG A 222 -10.82 8.07 -14.11
C ARG A 222 -10.95 7.24 -12.83
N ILE A 223 -10.58 7.78 -11.66
CA ILE A 223 -10.88 7.16 -10.35
C ILE A 223 -12.39 6.88 -10.17
N VAL A 224 -13.25 7.63 -10.86
CA VAL A 224 -14.71 7.39 -10.88
C VAL A 224 -15.09 6.04 -11.48
N GLU A 225 -14.22 5.44 -12.29
CA GLU A 225 -14.38 4.08 -12.82
C GLU A 225 -13.95 3.01 -11.78
N GLY A 226 -13.25 3.41 -10.75
CA GLY A 226 -12.84 2.61 -9.60
C GLY A 226 -11.34 2.47 -9.43
N GLU A 227 -10.99 1.96 -8.27
CA GLU A 227 -9.64 1.51 -7.91
C GLU A 227 -9.56 0.00 -8.06
N ILE A 228 -8.51 -0.50 -8.68
CA ILE A 228 -8.32 -1.92 -8.97
C ILE A 228 -7.14 -2.42 -8.14
N ARG A 229 -7.45 -3.20 -7.11
CA ARG A 229 -6.47 -3.77 -6.18
C ARG A 229 -6.05 -5.16 -6.64
N VAL A 230 -4.77 -5.37 -6.87
CA VAL A 230 -4.17 -6.70 -7.02
C VAL A 230 -3.69 -7.17 -5.65
N LEU A 231 -4.27 -8.24 -5.13
CA LEU A 231 -3.82 -8.91 -3.91
C LEU A 231 -2.77 -9.97 -4.27
N VAL A 232 -1.64 -9.94 -3.59
CA VAL A 232 -0.45 -10.74 -3.95
C VAL A 232 0.07 -11.48 -2.73
N VAL A 233 0.42 -12.75 -2.93
CA VAL A 233 1.17 -13.58 -1.97
C VAL A 233 2.54 -13.87 -2.57
N GLY A 234 3.60 -13.34 -1.95
CA GLY A 234 4.94 -13.38 -2.54
C GLY A 234 4.95 -12.72 -3.92
N ASP A 235 5.26 -13.50 -4.95
CA ASP A 235 5.29 -13.05 -6.35
C ASP A 235 3.98 -13.32 -7.12
N THR A 236 2.99 -13.95 -6.49
CA THR A 236 1.80 -14.48 -7.18
C THR A 236 0.57 -13.64 -6.90
N PRO A 237 -0.05 -12.99 -7.90
CA PRO A 237 -1.39 -12.44 -7.79
C PRO A 237 -2.39 -13.54 -7.43
N VAL A 238 -3.23 -13.28 -6.41
CA VAL A 238 -4.18 -14.28 -5.90
C VAL A 238 -5.64 -13.83 -6.00
N SER A 239 -5.89 -12.54 -6.12
CA SER A 239 -7.22 -11.96 -6.35
C SER A 239 -7.08 -10.55 -6.92
N VAL A 240 -8.08 -10.13 -7.70
CA VAL A 240 -8.25 -8.73 -8.11
C VAL A 240 -9.55 -8.22 -7.51
N ILE A 241 -9.48 -7.06 -6.87
CA ILE A 241 -10.63 -6.42 -6.23
C ILE A 241 -10.88 -5.09 -6.93
N HIS A 242 -11.99 -4.98 -7.61
CA HIS A 242 -12.39 -3.73 -8.23
C HIS A 242 -13.34 -2.97 -7.30
N LYS A 243 -12.91 -1.83 -6.82
CA LYS A 243 -13.61 -0.97 -5.88
C LYS A 243 -14.17 0.23 -6.65
N LYS A 244 -15.46 0.25 -6.90
CA LYS A 244 -16.14 1.34 -7.61
C LYS A 244 -16.76 2.31 -6.62
N PRO A 245 -16.51 3.63 -6.74
CA PRO A 245 -17.22 4.63 -5.95
C PRO A 245 -18.73 4.49 -6.09
N ALA A 246 -19.48 4.94 -5.08
CA ALA A 246 -20.93 5.00 -5.16
C ALA A 246 -21.38 5.86 -6.35
N ALA A 247 -22.45 5.44 -7.02
CA ALA A 247 -22.98 6.18 -8.17
C ALA A 247 -23.54 7.55 -7.76
N GLY A 248 -23.17 8.59 -8.48
CA GLY A 248 -23.65 9.97 -8.28
C GLY A 248 -22.71 10.85 -7.47
N GLY A 249 -22.71 12.16 -7.74
CA GLY A 249 -21.87 13.14 -7.08
C GLY A 249 -20.40 13.16 -7.52
N ASN A 250 -19.58 13.95 -6.84
CA ASN A 250 -18.13 14.06 -7.05
C ASN A 250 -17.34 13.01 -6.26
N ASN A 251 -17.89 11.80 -6.12
CA ASN A 251 -17.26 10.76 -5.33
C ASN A 251 -15.97 10.28 -6.02
N PHE A 252 -14.82 10.64 -5.47
CA PHE A 252 -13.54 10.12 -5.92
C PHE A 252 -13.00 8.99 -5.01
N SER A 253 -13.66 8.76 -3.87
CA SER A 253 -13.29 7.72 -2.92
C SER A 253 -14.02 6.42 -3.20
N ALA A 254 -13.27 5.31 -3.22
CA ALA A 254 -13.79 3.95 -3.28
C ALA A 254 -13.65 3.22 -1.94
N THR A 255 -13.79 3.92 -0.81
CA THR A 255 -13.80 3.29 0.51
C THR A 255 -15.16 2.64 0.82
N LEU A 256 -15.18 1.62 1.67
CA LEU A 256 -16.44 0.98 2.11
C LEU A 256 -17.39 1.97 2.77
N PHE A 257 -16.87 2.94 3.51
CA PHE A 257 -17.66 3.96 4.22
C PHE A 257 -18.28 4.99 3.29
N SER A 258 -17.73 5.16 2.09
CA SER A 258 -18.32 6.03 1.06
C SER A 258 -19.40 5.33 0.20
N GLY A 259 -19.79 4.08 0.53
CA GLY A 259 -20.79 3.32 -0.19
C GLY A 259 -20.29 2.66 -1.49
N ALA A 260 -19.00 2.44 -1.60
CA ALA A 260 -18.39 1.82 -2.78
C ALA A 260 -18.84 0.35 -2.96
N HIS A 261 -18.92 -0.08 -4.22
CA HIS A 261 -19.19 -1.46 -4.61
C HIS A 261 -17.87 -2.19 -4.89
N TYR A 262 -17.70 -3.37 -4.27
CA TYR A 262 -16.54 -4.22 -4.47
C TYR A 262 -16.92 -5.47 -5.24
N THR A 263 -16.17 -5.77 -6.30
CA THR A 263 -16.17 -7.08 -6.98
C THR A 263 -14.85 -7.78 -6.70
N HIS A 264 -14.90 -9.10 -6.63
CA HIS A 264 -13.75 -9.95 -6.36
C HIS A 264 -13.62 -10.94 -7.52
N ASP A 265 -12.53 -10.81 -8.27
CA ASP A 265 -12.31 -11.58 -9.47
C ASP A 265 -11.05 -12.45 -9.33
N ALA A 266 -11.02 -13.55 -10.08
CA ALA A 266 -9.78 -14.28 -10.30
C ALA A 266 -8.82 -13.40 -11.14
N PRO A 267 -7.49 -13.46 -10.86
CA PRO A 267 -6.52 -12.65 -11.60
C PRO A 267 -6.64 -12.78 -13.13
N GLU A 268 -6.95 -13.97 -13.62
CA GLU A 268 -7.06 -14.28 -15.05
C GLU A 268 -8.18 -13.50 -15.78
N ALA A 269 -9.13 -12.94 -15.03
CA ALA A 269 -10.15 -12.06 -15.59
C ALA A 269 -9.63 -10.68 -16.00
N TRP A 270 -8.39 -10.35 -15.59
CA TRP A 270 -7.74 -9.04 -15.79
C TRP A 270 -6.41 -9.16 -16.57
N PRO A 271 -6.38 -9.73 -17.78
CA PRO A 271 -5.15 -10.05 -18.49
C PRO A 271 -4.26 -8.84 -18.77
N ASP A 272 -4.83 -7.69 -19.10
CA ASP A 272 -4.09 -6.47 -19.40
C ASP A 272 -3.43 -5.90 -18.12
N LEU A 273 -4.13 -5.90 -16.99
CA LEU A 273 -3.58 -5.50 -15.70
C LEU A 273 -2.46 -6.45 -15.24
N LEU A 274 -2.65 -7.76 -15.40
CA LEU A 274 -1.62 -8.74 -15.07
C LEU A 274 -0.37 -8.57 -15.94
N ALA A 275 -0.52 -8.26 -17.22
CA ALA A 275 0.62 -7.99 -18.09
C ALA A 275 1.42 -6.75 -17.62
N VAL A 276 0.73 -5.70 -17.15
CA VAL A 276 1.37 -4.54 -16.52
C VAL A 276 2.06 -4.95 -15.22
N PHE A 277 1.38 -5.67 -14.35
CA PHE A 277 1.91 -6.15 -13.08
C PHE A 277 3.18 -7.00 -13.29
N ASP A 278 3.15 -8.00 -14.15
CA ASP A 278 4.29 -8.88 -14.43
C ASP A 278 5.49 -8.14 -15.02
N ARG A 279 5.24 -7.16 -15.89
CA ARG A 279 6.28 -6.31 -16.46
C ARG A 279 7.00 -5.48 -15.39
N PHE A 280 6.26 -4.91 -14.45
CA PHE A 280 6.81 -3.98 -13.47
C PHE A 280 7.17 -4.61 -12.12
N ARG A 281 6.73 -5.83 -11.83
CA ARG A 281 7.12 -6.53 -10.61
C ARG A 281 8.65 -6.59 -10.37
N PRO A 282 9.51 -6.87 -11.38
CA PRO A 282 10.96 -6.78 -11.19
C PRO A 282 11.44 -5.36 -10.83
N VAL A 283 10.82 -4.33 -11.40
CA VAL A 283 11.14 -2.92 -11.09
C VAL A 283 10.75 -2.59 -9.65
N LEU A 284 9.58 -3.04 -9.19
CA LEU A 284 9.16 -2.91 -7.80
C LEU A 284 10.16 -3.59 -6.86
N ALA A 285 10.58 -4.83 -7.17
CA ALA A 285 11.56 -5.57 -6.39
C ALA A 285 12.92 -4.86 -6.33
N GLU A 286 13.38 -4.28 -7.43
CA GLU A 286 14.64 -3.53 -7.49
C GLU A 286 14.56 -2.20 -6.73
N ARG A 287 13.54 -1.37 -7.01
CA ARG A 287 13.43 -0.01 -6.47
C ARG A 287 13.03 0.04 -5.00
N LEU A 288 12.17 -0.87 -4.57
CA LEU A 288 11.65 -0.92 -3.20
C LEU A 288 12.37 -1.98 -2.36
N GLY A 289 12.73 -3.11 -2.96
CA GLY A 289 13.32 -4.25 -2.27
C GLY A 289 14.81 -4.46 -2.48
N GLY A 290 15.52 -3.56 -3.19
CA GLY A 290 16.92 -3.78 -3.59
C GLY A 290 17.86 -4.04 -2.40
N GLU A 291 17.78 -3.25 -1.34
CA GLU A 291 18.55 -3.45 -0.10
C GLU A 291 18.10 -4.68 0.70
N LEU A 292 16.91 -5.21 0.42
CA LEU A 292 16.30 -6.36 1.08
C LEU A 292 16.53 -7.67 0.30
N GLY A 293 17.36 -7.64 -0.75
CA GLY A 293 17.66 -8.79 -1.59
C GLY A 293 16.63 -9.08 -2.67
N GLY A 294 15.76 -8.10 -2.99
CA GLY A 294 14.79 -8.19 -4.10
C GLY A 294 13.63 -9.16 -3.87
N THR A 295 13.42 -9.62 -2.64
CA THR A 295 12.30 -10.51 -2.30
C THR A 295 11.03 -9.69 -2.11
N MET A 296 9.94 -10.10 -2.74
CA MET A 296 8.64 -9.46 -2.54
C MET A 296 8.06 -9.79 -1.15
N PRO A 297 7.25 -8.87 -0.56
CA PRO A 297 6.59 -9.14 0.72
C PRO A 297 5.74 -10.41 0.69
N LEU A 298 5.51 -11.03 1.85
CA LEU A 298 4.67 -12.21 1.97
C LEU A 298 3.24 -11.95 1.49
N LEU A 299 2.66 -10.86 1.96
CA LEU A 299 1.29 -10.45 1.66
C LEU A 299 1.26 -8.93 1.42
N TRP A 300 0.82 -8.53 0.25
CA TRP A 300 0.81 -7.14 -0.15
C TRP A 300 -0.24 -6.85 -1.22
N THR A 301 -0.50 -5.58 -1.47
CA THR A 301 -1.39 -5.15 -2.57
C THR A 301 -0.74 -4.05 -3.38
N ALA A 302 -1.07 -4.04 -4.68
CA ALA A 302 -0.86 -2.91 -5.57
C ALA A 302 -2.22 -2.41 -6.05
N ASP A 303 -2.51 -1.14 -5.82
CA ASP A 303 -3.79 -0.51 -6.15
C ASP A 303 -3.60 0.40 -7.36
N PHE A 304 -4.36 0.13 -8.43
CA PHE A 304 -4.24 0.84 -9.70
C PHE A 304 -5.48 1.68 -9.98
N ILE A 305 -5.28 2.79 -10.67
CA ILE A 305 -6.33 3.65 -11.20
C ILE A 305 -6.15 3.70 -12.71
N LEU A 306 -7.27 3.68 -13.45
CA LEU A 306 -7.23 3.86 -14.89
C LEU A 306 -6.86 5.30 -15.24
N ALA A 307 -6.08 5.47 -16.30
CA ALA A 307 -5.72 6.75 -16.88
C ALA A 307 -5.79 6.68 -18.41
N ASP A 308 -5.88 7.83 -19.06
CA ASP A 308 -5.77 7.93 -20.51
C ASP A 308 -4.28 7.96 -20.89
N GLY A 309 -3.93 7.36 -22.02
CA GLY A 309 -2.52 7.18 -22.44
C GLY A 309 -1.71 8.47 -22.64
N ASP A 310 -2.36 9.64 -22.62
CA ASP A 310 -1.74 10.96 -22.73
C ASP A 310 -1.41 11.60 -21.36
N ASP A 311 -1.83 10.99 -20.23
CA ASP A 311 -1.62 11.54 -18.89
C ASP A 311 -0.20 11.34 -18.33
N GLY A 312 0.79 11.11 -19.22
CA GLY A 312 2.21 11.02 -18.87
C GLY A 312 2.65 9.66 -18.29
N ALA A 313 1.73 8.72 -18.11
CA ALA A 313 2.07 7.31 -18.05
C ALA A 313 2.25 6.85 -19.51
N GLU A 314 3.46 6.45 -19.92
CA GLU A 314 3.62 5.75 -21.19
C GLU A 314 2.64 4.56 -21.18
N SER A 315 1.59 4.66 -22.04
CA SER A 315 0.66 3.55 -22.18
C SER A 315 1.45 2.28 -22.41
N VAL A 316 1.37 1.31 -21.50
CA VAL A 316 1.92 -0.01 -21.72
C VAL A 316 1.12 -0.59 -22.88
N ARG A 317 1.59 -0.35 -24.11
CA ARG A 317 1.01 -0.92 -25.30
C ARG A 317 1.26 -2.41 -25.23
N THR A 318 0.24 -3.18 -24.90
CA THR A 318 0.26 -4.60 -25.21
C THR A 318 0.26 -4.71 -26.74
N GLU A 319 1.36 -5.14 -27.34
CA GLU A 319 1.40 -5.54 -28.73
C GLU A 319 0.52 -6.78 -28.86
N SER A 320 -0.74 -6.60 -29.21
CA SER A 320 -1.58 -7.73 -29.65
C SER A 320 -1.08 -8.15 -31.04
N THR A 321 -0.34 -9.24 -31.08
CA THR A 321 -0.11 -9.97 -32.33
C THR A 321 -1.43 -10.57 -32.81
N GLY A 322 -1.99 -10.01 -33.89
CA GLY A 322 -2.95 -10.71 -34.74
C GLY A 322 -4.32 -10.05 -34.84
N ALA A 323 -4.53 -9.43 -35.95
CA ALA A 323 -5.65 -9.31 -36.87
C ALA A 323 -5.86 -7.85 -37.29
N GLU A 324 -5.56 -7.59 -38.56
CA GLU A 324 -5.95 -6.37 -39.25
C GLU A 324 -7.50 -6.28 -39.32
N GLY A 325 -8.04 -5.45 -38.43
CA GLY A 325 -9.43 -5.03 -38.44
C GLY A 325 -9.49 -3.51 -38.60
N THR A 326 -9.95 -3.05 -39.75
CA THR A 326 -10.29 -1.66 -40.03
C THR A 326 -11.46 -1.21 -39.18
N ASP A 327 -11.17 -0.69 -37.97
CA ASP A 327 -12.16 0.02 -37.16
C ASP A 327 -11.60 1.38 -36.75
N GLN A 328 -12.24 2.46 -37.28
CA GLN A 328 -11.87 3.86 -37.05
C GLN A 328 -12.21 4.37 -35.64
N ASN A 329 -12.55 3.49 -34.68
CA ASN A 329 -12.76 3.78 -33.27
C ASN A 329 -11.70 3.06 -32.42
N LYS A 330 -10.41 3.45 -32.57
CA LYS A 330 -9.42 3.11 -31.54
C LYS A 330 -9.79 3.91 -30.29
N LYS A 331 -10.56 3.28 -29.37
CA LYS A 331 -10.55 3.70 -27.95
C LYS A 331 -9.10 3.76 -27.52
N ALA A 332 -8.68 4.92 -26.97
CA ALA A 332 -7.41 5.00 -26.26
C ALA A 332 -7.34 3.81 -25.32
N ARG A 333 -6.24 3.02 -25.40
CA ARG A 333 -6.10 1.85 -24.53
C ARG A 333 -5.93 2.35 -23.11
N ASP A 334 -6.60 1.67 -22.17
CA ASP A 334 -6.48 1.94 -20.75
C ASP A 334 -5.03 1.86 -20.33
N ALA A 335 -4.53 2.89 -19.63
CA ALA A 335 -3.28 2.86 -18.88
C ALA A 335 -3.60 2.58 -17.40
N TYR A 336 -2.73 1.83 -16.73
CA TYR A 336 -2.85 1.54 -15.30
C TYR A 336 -1.81 2.34 -14.54
N VAL A 337 -2.25 3.24 -13.68
CA VAL A 337 -1.40 4.07 -12.82
C VAL A 337 -1.46 3.51 -11.40
N LEU A 338 -0.30 3.25 -10.81
CA LEU A 338 -0.19 2.79 -9.44
C LEU A 338 -0.51 3.94 -8.48
N GLY A 339 -1.54 3.76 -7.69
CA GLY A 339 -2.02 4.73 -6.71
C GLY A 339 -1.58 4.45 -5.29
N GLU A 340 -1.33 3.17 -4.94
CA GLU A 340 -0.95 2.76 -3.59
C GLU A 340 -0.33 1.37 -3.59
N ILE A 341 0.58 1.13 -2.64
CA ILE A 341 1.05 -0.20 -2.25
C ILE A 341 0.80 -0.37 -0.76
N ASN A 342 0.29 -1.54 -0.35
CA ASN A 342 0.13 -1.88 1.06
C ASN A 342 0.85 -3.20 1.36
N CYS A 343 1.48 -3.29 2.52
CA CYS A 343 2.27 -4.44 2.95
C CYS A 343 1.88 -4.87 4.37
N SER A 344 2.00 -6.15 4.66
CA SER A 344 1.86 -6.80 5.96
C SER A 344 0.44 -6.88 6.53
N CYS A 345 -0.21 -5.75 6.82
CA CYS A 345 -1.55 -5.73 7.46
C CYS A 345 -2.72 -5.79 6.47
N VAL A 346 -2.47 -6.17 5.23
CA VAL A 346 -3.49 -6.32 4.18
C VAL A 346 -4.59 -7.30 4.60
N GLY A 347 -5.87 -6.85 4.55
CA GLY A 347 -7.03 -7.69 4.83
C GLY A 347 -7.44 -8.53 3.62
N PHE A 348 -7.86 -9.78 3.86
CA PHE A 348 -8.38 -10.68 2.83
C PHE A 348 -9.57 -11.51 3.30
N SER A 349 -10.30 -11.04 4.31
CA SER A 349 -11.45 -11.74 4.90
C SER A 349 -12.55 -12.09 3.88
N SER A 350 -12.73 -11.26 2.85
CA SER A 350 -13.70 -11.52 1.77
C SER A 350 -13.23 -12.57 0.75
N GLN A 351 -11.96 -13.00 0.82
CA GLN A 351 -11.35 -13.97 -0.11
C GLN A 351 -10.98 -15.30 0.55
N LEU A 352 -11.42 -15.57 1.78
CA LEU A 352 -11.08 -16.79 2.52
C LEU A 352 -11.51 -18.06 1.79
N GLU A 353 -12.65 -18.03 1.09
CA GLU A 353 -13.13 -19.20 0.32
C GLU A 353 -12.25 -19.53 -0.89
N SER A 354 -11.38 -18.61 -1.34
CA SER A 354 -10.46 -18.84 -2.46
C SER A 354 -9.11 -19.44 -2.06
N GLY A 355 -8.94 -19.84 -0.81
CA GLY A 355 -7.75 -20.55 -0.34
C GLY A 355 -6.48 -19.70 -0.24
N ILE A 356 -6.61 -18.40 0.02
CA ILE A 356 -5.45 -17.49 0.16
C ILE A 356 -4.61 -17.84 1.38
N GLN A 357 -5.24 -18.21 2.49
CA GLN A 357 -4.55 -18.62 3.72
C GLN A 357 -3.64 -19.84 3.51
N GLU A 358 -4.03 -20.79 2.67
CA GLU A 358 -3.21 -21.95 2.30
C GLU A 358 -2.00 -21.50 1.46
N LYS A 359 -2.17 -20.55 0.55
CA LYS A 359 -1.07 -19.98 -0.25
C LYS A 359 -0.09 -19.21 0.64
N ILE A 360 -0.59 -18.43 1.60
CA ILE A 360 0.25 -17.73 2.59
C ILE A 360 1.04 -18.75 3.42
N ALA A 361 0.41 -19.78 3.95
CA ALA A 361 1.07 -20.80 4.74
C ALA A 361 2.15 -21.53 3.94
N ALA A 362 1.87 -21.92 2.69
CA ALA A 362 2.82 -22.59 1.82
C ALA A 362 4.03 -21.70 1.52
N GLU A 363 3.83 -20.41 1.25
CA GLU A 363 4.88 -19.45 0.99
C GLU A 363 5.78 -19.22 2.22
N VAL A 364 5.19 -19.08 3.42
CA VAL A 364 5.94 -18.98 4.68
C VAL A 364 6.82 -20.21 4.88
N ILE A 365 6.25 -21.42 4.77
CA ILE A 365 6.97 -22.67 4.94
C ILE A 365 8.12 -22.79 3.94
N SER A 366 7.85 -22.52 2.67
CA SER A 366 8.85 -22.56 1.59
C SER A 366 10.04 -21.63 1.90
N ARG A 367 9.79 -20.40 2.28
CA ARG A 367 10.84 -19.41 2.61
C ARG A 367 11.64 -19.79 3.86
N VAL A 368 10.98 -20.28 4.91
CA VAL A 368 11.64 -20.73 6.15
C VAL A 368 12.55 -21.94 5.87
N GLU A 369 12.04 -22.95 5.17
CA GLU A 369 12.82 -24.16 4.82
C GLU A 369 13.99 -23.84 3.88
N ALA A 370 13.79 -22.96 2.88
CA ALA A 370 14.88 -22.51 1.99
C ALA A 370 15.98 -21.78 2.76
N ARG A 371 15.61 -20.93 3.75
CA ARG A 371 16.59 -20.26 4.63
C ARG A 371 17.38 -21.27 5.48
N ALA A 372 16.70 -22.22 6.10
CA ALA A 372 17.35 -23.27 6.89
C ALA A 372 18.33 -24.11 6.05
N ALA A 373 17.94 -24.45 4.83
CA ALA A 373 18.81 -25.20 3.89
C ALA A 373 20.08 -24.43 3.49
N LYS A 374 19.99 -23.10 3.33
CA LYS A 374 21.15 -22.24 3.06
C LYS A 374 22.11 -22.15 4.24
N ALA A 375 21.59 -22.11 5.48
CA ALA A 375 22.40 -22.05 6.70
C ALA A 375 23.19 -23.35 6.97
N VAL A 376 22.74 -24.49 6.44
CA VAL A 376 23.40 -25.81 6.62
C VAL A 376 24.51 -26.05 5.58
N LYS A 377 24.57 -25.34 4.45
CA LYS A 377 25.66 -25.49 3.47
C LYS A 377 26.92 -24.86 4.05
N PRO A 378 28.02 -25.65 4.30
CA PRO A 378 29.29 -25.05 4.70
C PRO A 378 29.76 -24.12 3.59
N VAL A 379 30.29 -22.96 3.98
CA VAL A 379 31.11 -22.11 3.11
C VAL A 379 32.33 -22.94 2.72
N ASN A 380 32.25 -23.66 1.61
CA ASN A 380 33.44 -24.25 1.04
C ASN A 380 34.33 -23.12 0.51
N SER A 381 35.37 -22.86 1.28
CA SER A 381 36.50 -21.98 0.96
C SER A 381 37.13 -22.28 -0.39
#